data_007203367bb617b63c8d4980a06bbae2
#
_entry.id   007203367bb617b63c8d4980a06bbae2
#
_cell.length_a   1.000
_cell.length_b   1.000
_cell.length_c   1.000
_cell.angle_alpha   90.00
_cell.angle_beta   90.00
_cell.angle_gamma   90.00
#
_symmetry.space_group_name_H-M   'P 1'
#
loop_
_entity.id
_entity.type
_entity.pdbx_description
1 polymer ?
#
loop_
_entity_poly.entity_id
_entity_poly.type
_entity_poly.pdbx_seq_one_letter_code
_entity_poly.pdbx_strand_id
1 'polypeptide(L)'
;MKKILLSLLAVMISFTALAQTDGDKITINNSEGKQAEWNLTGETNAISSMKHNASNQLEIYLKELADFGAWETYDINKINNISFSIYHESEVGNVNLADPSATEKTKRLYKYLQLNYGSKTISSVIANVNWNTQEADKIYQATGKYPAMNCYDFIHIYVPKQGSNGWINYNDITPVTNWADQGGLVSLMWHFNVPKTENTTPGTDGSGVTCTPSETTFKAANVLTAGTWENKWFYQEMDKVVEVLQKLQD
;
A
#
# COMPACT_ATOMS: atom_id res chain seq x y z
N MET A 1 8.02 -34.27 -12.40
CA MET A 1 7.71 -32.83 -12.32
C MET A 1 7.04 -32.29 -13.59
N LYS A 2 7.53 -32.53 -14.82
CA LYS A 2 6.89 -32.05 -16.07
C LYS A 2 5.41 -32.48 -16.24
N LYS A 3 5.02 -33.68 -15.80
CA LYS A 3 3.63 -34.16 -15.90
C LYS A 3 2.65 -33.50 -14.92
N ILE A 4 3.15 -33.02 -13.80
CA ILE A 4 2.33 -32.32 -12.79
C ILE A 4 2.02 -30.88 -13.26
N LEU A 5 2.96 -30.23 -13.97
CA LEU A 5 2.74 -28.92 -14.56
C LEU A 5 1.67 -28.94 -15.66
N LEU A 6 1.67 -30.01 -16.50
CA LEU A 6 0.65 -30.17 -17.54
C LEU A 6 -0.74 -30.47 -16.96
N SER A 7 -0.84 -31.21 -15.85
CA SER A 7 -2.12 -31.49 -15.21
C SER A 7 -2.71 -30.25 -14.51
N LEU A 8 -1.86 -29.36 -13.98
CA LEU A 8 -2.29 -28.05 -13.47
C LEU A 8 -2.79 -27.11 -14.60
N LEU A 9 -2.14 -27.16 -15.76
CA LEU A 9 -2.57 -26.36 -16.93
C LEU A 9 -3.92 -26.84 -17.48
N ALA A 10 -4.19 -28.16 -17.47
CA ALA A 10 -5.46 -28.73 -17.91
C ALA A 10 -6.64 -28.44 -16.95
N VAL A 11 -6.35 -28.26 -15.66
CA VAL A 11 -7.36 -27.89 -14.65
C VAL A 11 -7.76 -26.41 -14.76
N MET A 12 -6.87 -25.53 -15.29
CA MET A 12 -7.16 -24.11 -15.42
C MET A 12 -8.16 -23.74 -16.52
N ILE A 13 -8.42 -24.62 -17.47
CA ILE A 13 -9.38 -24.34 -18.57
C ILE A 13 -10.84 -24.45 -18.09
N SER A 14 -11.09 -24.96 -16.90
CA SER A 14 -12.45 -25.17 -16.37
C SER A 14 -12.94 -24.08 -15.38
N PHE A 15 -12.17 -22.99 -15.17
CA PHE A 15 -12.54 -21.89 -14.27
C PHE A 15 -13.38 -20.78 -14.92
N THR A 16 -14.19 -21.08 -15.92
CA THR A 16 -14.97 -20.07 -16.63
C THR A 16 -16.31 -19.67 -15.96
N ALA A 17 -16.53 -19.98 -14.70
CA ALA A 17 -17.84 -19.70 -14.08
C ALA A 17 -17.81 -19.32 -12.60
N LEU A 18 -16.86 -18.51 -12.14
CA LEU A 18 -16.98 -17.92 -10.82
C LEU A 18 -16.84 -16.40 -10.92
N ALA A 19 -17.74 -15.72 -10.23
CA ALA A 19 -17.93 -14.28 -10.25
C ALA A 19 -16.61 -13.48 -10.23
N GLN A 20 -16.51 -12.58 -11.17
CA GLN A 20 -15.40 -11.69 -11.41
C GLN A 20 -15.18 -10.73 -10.25
N THR A 21 -13.99 -10.72 -9.68
CA THR A 21 -13.53 -9.65 -8.82
C THR A 21 -12.30 -9.01 -9.43
N ASP A 22 -12.30 -7.69 -9.55
CA ASP A 22 -11.11 -6.92 -9.91
C ASP A 22 -10.02 -7.20 -8.88
N GLY A 23 -8.99 -7.96 -9.26
CA GLY A 23 -7.88 -8.22 -8.36
C GLY A 23 -7.26 -9.60 -8.45
N ASP A 24 -7.90 -10.56 -9.11
CA ASP A 24 -7.28 -11.85 -9.36
C ASP A 24 -6.20 -11.72 -10.43
N LYS A 25 -4.99 -12.16 -10.12
CA LYS A 25 -3.83 -12.01 -10.99
C LYS A 25 -3.06 -13.29 -11.15
N ILE A 26 -2.44 -13.43 -12.30
CA ILE A 26 -1.39 -14.41 -12.55
C ILE A 26 -0.08 -13.70 -12.77
N THR A 27 0.98 -14.19 -12.16
CA THR A 27 2.33 -13.69 -12.30
C THR A 27 3.24 -14.80 -12.80
N ILE A 28 4.00 -14.53 -13.85
CA ILE A 28 5.02 -15.43 -14.39
C ILE A 28 6.40 -14.82 -14.17
N ASN A 29 7.27 -15.55 -13.48
CA ASN A 29 8.68 -15.20 -13.29
C ASN A 29 9.56 -16.14 -14.09
N ASN A 30 10.47 -15.61 -14.90
CA ASN A 30 11.41 -16.44 -15.67
C ASN A 30 12.83 -16.41 -15.07
N SER A 31 13.69 -17.30 -15.56
CA SER A 31 15.08 -17.44 -15.14
C SER A 31 15.97 -16.25 -15.56
N GLU A 32 15.48 -15.38 -16.42
CA GLU A 32 16.17 -14.17 -16.89
C GLU A 32 15.83 -12.94 -16.03
N GLY A 33 15.07 -13.13 -14.95
CA GLY A 33 14.65 -12.05 -14.04
C GLY A 33 13.46 -11.24 -14.56
N LYS A 34 12.87 -11.61 -15.69
CA LYS A 34 11.65 -10.97 -16.19
C LYS A 34 10.45 -11.47 -15.40
N GLN A 35 9.66 -10.53 -14.92
CA GLN A 35 8.37 -10.77 -14.29
C GLN A 35 7.29 -10.13 -15.16
N ALA A 36 6.20 -10.86 -15.39
CA ALA A 36 5.02 -10.33 -16.05
C ALA A 36 3.77 -10.72 -15.28
N GLU A 37 2.77 -9.84 -15.30
CA GLU A 37 1.54 -9.95 -14.53
C GLU A 37 0.34 -9.60 -15.39
N TRP A 38 -0.72 -10.41 -15.28
CA TRP A 38 -1.99 -10.20 -15.97
C TRP A 38 -3.15 -10.39 -15.03
N ASN A 39 -4.25 -9.74 -15.32
CA ASN A 39 -5.50 -9.94 -14.63
C ASN A 39 -6.13 -11.28 -15.05
N LEU A 40 -6.68 -12.03 -14.12
CA LEU A 40 -7.49 -13.21 -14.40
C LEU A 40 -8.94 -12.82 -14.70
N THR A 41 -9.32 -11.61 -14.29
CA THR A 41 -10.67 -11.07 -14.39
C THR A 41 -10.63 -9.65 -14.96
N GLY A 42 -11.79 -9.09 -15.33
CA GLY A 42 -11.87 -7.76 -15.94
C GLY A 42 -11.78 -7.80 -17.48
N GLU A 43 -11.72 -6.62 -18.08
CA GLU A 43 -11.68 -6.45 -19.54
C GLU A 43 -10.28 -6.06 -20.03
N THR A 44 -9.55 -5.27 -19.26
CA THR A 44 -8.23 -4.75 -19.64
C THR A 44 -7.10 -5.60 -19.09
N ASN A 45 -6.12 -5.92 -19.92
CA ASN A 45 -4.97 -6.78 -19.60
C ASN A 45 -5.39 -8.11 -18.93
N ALA A 46 -6.57 -8.63 -19.29
CA ALA A 46 -7.12 -9.84 -18.73
C ALA A 46 -6.84 -11.04 -19.63
N ILE A 47 -6.36 -12.14 -19.04
CA ILE A 47 -6.12 -13.39 -19.77
C ILE A 47 -7.44 -13.99 -20.23
N SER A 48 -7.54 -14.28 -21.54
CA SER A 48 -8.63 -15.09 -22.11
C SER A 48 -8.29 -16.59 -22.08
N SER A 49 -7.04 -16.92 -22.34
CA SER A 49 -6.54 -18.28 -22.30
C SER A 49 -5.03 -18.35 -22.20
N MET A 50 -4.55 -19.51 -21.76
CA MET A 50 -3.14 -19.91 -21.79
C MET A 50 -3.03 -21.22 -22.53
N LYS A 51 -2.09 -21.35 -23.46
CA LYS A 51 -1.91 -22.57 -24.25
C LYS A 51 -0.46 -23.01 -24.26
N HIS A 52 -0.25 -24.30 -24.29
CA HIS A 52 1.05 -24.92 -24.55
C HIS A 52 1.13 -25.27 -26.02
N ASN A 53 2.13 -24.75 -26.73
CA ASN A 53 2.33 -25.03 -28.15
C ASN A 53 3.33 -26.18 -28.41
N ALA A 54 3.41 -26.61 -29.65
CA ALA A 54 4.30 -27.69 -30.06
C ALA A 54 5.81 -27.38 -29.89
N SER A 55 6.17 -26.11 -29.77
CA SER A 55 7.55 -25.63 -29.58
C SER A 55 7.94 -25.54 -28.09
N ASN A 56 7.16 -26.15 -27.20
CA ASN A 56 7.35 -26.12 -25.72
C ASN A 56 7.30 -24.71 -25.14
N GLN A 57 6.41 -23.89 -25.65
CA GLN A 57 6.18 -22.53 -25.16
C GLN A 57 4.80 -22.40 -24.54
N LEU A 58 4.72 -21.55 -23.51
CA LEU A 58 3.47 -21.08 -22.94
C LEU A 58 3.04 -19.81 -23.64
N GLU A 59 1.89 -19.84 -24.31
CA GLU A 59 1.28 -18.73 -25.01
C GLU A 59 0.22 -18.08 -24.13
N ILE A 60 0.26 -16.75 -24.02
CA ILE A 60 -0.72 -15.94 -23.28
C ILE A 60 -1.60 -15.21 -24.27
N TYR A 61 -2.90 -15.37 -24.14
CA TYR A 61 -3.92 -14.70 -24.94
C TYR A 61 -4.71 -13.75 -24.06
N LEU A 62 -4.85 -12.49 -24.47
CA LEU A 62 -5.62 -11.47 -23.75
C LEU A 62 -7.03 -11.36 -24.33
N LYS A 63 -8.02 -11.03 -23.50
CA LYS A 63 -9.42 -10.86 -23.91
C LYS A 63 -9.57 -9.76 -24.97
N GLU A 64 -8.94 -8.63 -24.73
CA GLU A 64 -8.97 -7.46 -25.59
C GLU A 64 -8.26 -7.66 -26.94
N LEU A 65 -7.44 -8.71 -27.05
CA LEU A 65 -6.63 -9.03 -28.24
C LEU A 65 -6.89 -10.44 -28.77
N ALA A 66 -8.05 -11.02 -28.46
CA ALA A 66 -8.36 -12.42 -28.79
C ALA A 66 -8.23 -12.75 -30.29
N ASP A 67 -8.49 -11.79 -31.15
CA ASP A 67 -8.44 -11.94 -32.62
C ASP A 67 -7.02 -11.76 -33.20
N PHE A 68 -6.06 -11.33 -32.39
CA PHE A 68 -4.69 -11.03 -32.86
C PHE A 68 -3.67 -12.14 -32.59
N GLY A 69 -4.09 -13.24 -31.95
CA GLY A 69 -3.22 -14.37 -31.59
C GLY A 69 -2.62 -14.24 -30.18
N ALA A 70 -1.52 -14.95 -29.94
CA ALA A 70 -0.85 -14.89 -28.65
C ALA A 70 -0.21 -13.52 -28.41
N TRP A 71 -0.52 -12.92 -27.26
CA TRP A 71 0.08 -11.65 -26.85
C TRP A 71 1.54 -11.80 -26.46
N GLU A 72 1.85 -12.85 -25.70
CA GLU A 72 3.19 -13.12 -25.21
C GLU A 72 3.46 -14.63 -25.16
N THR A 73 4.72 -15.02 -25.36
CA THR A 73 5.17 -16.41 -25.31
C THR A 73 6.35 -16.59 -24.39
N TYR A 74 6.36 -17.67 -23.61
CA TYR A 74 7.43 -18.04 -22.68
C TYR A 74 7.93 -19.44 -22.97
N ASP A 75 9.26 -19.62 -23.08
CA ASP A 75 9.87 -20.94 -23.04
C ASP A 75 9.61 -21.58 -21.68
N ILE A 76 8.89 -22.71 -21.65
CA ILE A 76 8.51 -23.38 -20.40
C ILE A 76 9.74 -23.79 -19.59
N ASN A 77 10.87 -24.09 -20.22
CA ASN A 77 12.08 -24.44 -19.51
C ASN A 77 12.71 -23.25 -18.77
N LYS A 78 12.35 -22.03 -19.12
CA LYS A 78 12.84 -20.79 -18.50
C LYS A 78 11.86 -20.23 -17.46
N ILE A 79 10.69 -20.80 -17.29
CA ILE A 79 9.73 -20.39 -16.26
C ILE A 79 10.18 -20.94 -14.91
N ASN A 80 10.50 -20.04 -13.98
CA ASN A 80 10.85 -20.43 -12.61
C ASN A 80 9.62 -20.65 -11.75
N ASN A 81 8.62 -19.78 -11.91
CA ASN A 81 7.42 -19.80 -11.08
C ASN A 81 6.24 -19.19 -11.85
N ILE A 82 5.08 -19.80 -11.68
CA ILE A 82 3.78 -19.22 -12.01
C ILE A 82 3.01 -19.15 -10.69
N SER A 83 2.65 -17.96 -10.25
CA SER A 83 1.87 -17.74 -9.04
C SER A 83 0.52 -17.13 -9.38
N PHE A 84 -0.46 -17.46 -8.56
CA PHE A 84 -1.82 -16.95 -8.65
C PHE A 84 -2.14 -16.18 -7.37
N SER A 85 -2.61 -14.97 -7.53
CA SER A 85 -3.26 -14.23 -6.46
C SER A 85 -4.76 -14.27 -6.71
N ILE A 86 -5.44 -15.21 -6.02
CA ILE A 86 -6.89 -15.33 -6.12
C ILE A 86 -7.49 -14.67 -4.88
N TYR A 87 -8.27 -13.63 -5.11
CA TYR A 87 -9.06 -12.99 -4.08
C TYR A 87 -10.42 -13.67 -4.00
N HIS A 88 -10.62 -14.50 -2.98
CA HIS A 88 -11.95 -15.04 -2.69
C HIS A 88 -12.80 -13.96 -2.00
N GLU A 89 -13.60 -13.25 -2.75
CA GLU A 89 -14.56 -12.26 -2.22
C GLU A 89 -15.68 -12.94 -1.41
N SER A 90 -15.93 -14.21 -1.66
CA SER A 90 -17.03 -14.99 -1.05
C SER A 90 -16.84 -15.33 0.43
N GLU A 91 -15.65 -15.18 1.00
CA GLU A 91 -15.38 -15.49 2.41
C GLU A 91 -15.34 -14.26 3.32
N VAL A 92 -15.60 -13.10 2.77
CA VAL A 92 -15.69 -11.87 3.56
C VAL A 92 -17.12 -11.59 3.87
N GLY A 93 -17.56 -12.11 4.97
CA GLY A 93 -18.78 -11.63 5.60
C GLY A 93 -18.76 -10.11 5.70
N ASN A 94 -19.93 -9.48 5.77
CA ASN A 94 -20.08 -8.03 5.88
C ASN A 94 -19.03 -7.46 6.86
N VAL A 95 -18.02 -6.79 6.32
CA VAL A 95 -17.04 -6.09 7.10
C VAL A 95 -17.66 -4.79 7.56
N ASN A 96 -18.10 -4.73 8.79
CA ASN A 96 -18.57 -3.48 9.39
C ASN A 96 -17.33 -2.62 9.72
N LEU A 97 -16.96 -1.75 8.79
CA LEU A 97 -15.98 -0.71 9.04
C LEU A 97 -16.65 0.43 9.84
N ALA A 98 -15.85 1.17 10.60
CA ALA A 98 -16.31 2.35 11.32
C ALA A 98 -16.89 3.41 10.36
N ASP A 99 -16.35 3.49 9.15
CA ASP A 99 -16.90 4.29 8.06
C ASP A 99 -17.76 3.40 7.15
N PRO A 100 -19.10 3.58 7.14
CA PRO A 100 -19.99 2.81 6.28
C PRO A 100 -19.83 3.16 4.78
N SER A 101 -19.24 4.31 4.47
CA SER A 101 -18.93 4.78 3.10
C SER A 101 -17.52 4.41 2.63
N ALA A 102 -16.80 3.62 3.39
CA ALA A 102 -15.46 3.17 3.02
C ALA A 102 -15.41 2.57 1.61
N THR A 103 -14.39 2.95 0.85
CA THR A 103 -14.19 2.47 -0.52
C THR A 103 -13.97 0.96 -0.57
N GLU A 104 -14.19 0.34 -1.72
CA GLU A 104 -13.90 -1.09 -1.91
C GLU A 104 -12.41 -1.40 -1.72
N LYS A 105 -11.51 -0.46 -2.05
CA LYS A 105 -10.08 -0.57 -1.74
C LYS A 105 -9.85 -0.70 -0.22
N THR A 106 -10.49 0.14 0.58
CA THR A 106 -10.39 0.12 2.05
C THR A 106 -10.93 -1.17 2.63
N LYS A 107 -12.08 -1.63 2.14
CA LYS A 107 -12.68 -2.90 2.55
C LYS A 107 -11.76 -4.08 2.24
N ARG A 108 -11.16 -4.12 1.03
CA ARG A 108 -10.19 -5.14 0.63
C ARG A 108 -8.93 -5.14 1.51
N LEU A 109 -8.39 -3.96 1.82
CA LEU A 109 -7.24 -3.85 2.71
C LEU A 109 -7.56 -4.39 4.10
N TYR A 110 -8.69 -3.99 4.67
CA TYR A 110 -9.10 -4.49 5.98
C TYR A 110 -9.26 -6.01 5.99
N LYS A 111 -9.86 -6.56 4.94
CA LYS A 111 -9.99 -8.00 4.75
C LYS A 111 -8.62 -8.69 4.66
N TYR A 112 -7.69 -8.13 3.89
CA TYR A 112 -6.33 -8.66 3.80
C TYR A 112 -5.68 -8.74 5.19
N LEU A 113 -5.86 -7.72 6.01
CA LEU A 113 -5.35 -7.70 7.38
C LEU A 113 -6.02 -8.79 8.24
N GLN A 114 -7.33 -8.95 8.14
CA GLN A 114 -8.07 -9.99 8.88
C GLN A 114 -7.63 -11.41 8.47
N LEU A 115 -7.46 -11.69 7.19
CA LEU A 115 -7.04 -13.00 6.69
C LEU A 115 -5.62 -13.39 7.12
N ASN A 116 -4.76 -12.41 7.34
CA ASN A 116 -3.39 -12.64 7.81
C ASN A 116 -3.26 -12.60 9.34
N TYR A 117 -4.28 -12.15 10.05
CA TYR A 117 -4.26 -12.07 11.51
C TYR A 117 -4.07 -13.44 12.14
N GLY A 118 -3.12 -13.55 13.06
CA GLY A 118 -2.80 -14.79 13.77
C GLY A 118 -2.01 -15.82 12.95
N SER A 119 -1.83 -15.62 11.64
CA SER A 119 -1.11 -16.56 10.76
C SER A 119 0.20 -16.00 10.21
N LYS A 120 0.28 -14.69 10.01
CA LYS A 120 1.46 -14.01 9.44
C LYS A 120 1.76 -12.72 10.18
N THR A 121 3.03 -12.34 10.18
CA THR A 121 3.49 -11.00 10.59
C THR A 121 3.74 -10.17 9.34
N ILE A 122 3.09 -9.00 9.27
CA ILE A 122 3.34 -8.03 8.21
C ILE A 122 4.56 -7.23 8.61
N SER A 123 5.65 -7.34 7.84
CA SER A 123 6.87 -6.57 8.09
C SER A 123 6.63 -5.09 7.80
N SER A 124 7.13 -4.22 8.67
CA SER A 124 7.02 -2.77 8.51
C SER A 124 8.30 -2.06 8.89
N VAL A 125 8.49 -0.87 8.36
CA VAL A 125 9.54 0.06 8.75
C VAL A 125 8.95 1.46 8.87
N ILE A 126 9.48 2.25 9.83
CA ILE A 126 9.12 3.67 9.97
C ILE A 126 10.08 4.46 9.08
N ALA A 127 9.53 5.35 8.26
CA ALA A 127 10.30 6.28 7.44
C ALA A 127 11.22 7.15 8.32
N ASN A 128 12.49 7.23 7.93
CA ASN A 128 13.42 8.10 8.63
C ASN A 128 13.05 9.57 8.38
N VAL A 129 12.94 10.33 9.49
CA VAL A 129 12.46 11.71 9.42
C VAL A 129 11.22 11.83 8.52
N ASN A 130 10.43 10.73 8.45
CA ASN A 130 8.99 10.74 8.40
C ASN A 130 8.26 10.77 7.04
N TRP A 131 8.85 11.18 5.91
CA TRP A 131 8.12 11.33 4.66
C TRP A 131 8.93 10.84 3.45
N ASN A 132 9.51 9.64 3.55
CA ASN A 132 10.34 9.04 2.51
C ASN A 132 10.37 7.50 2.61
N THR A 133 11.13 6.83 1.74
CA THR A 133 11.30 5.37 1.71
C THR A 133 12.71 4.91 2.07
N GLN A 134 13.59 5.81 2.52
CA GLN A 134 15.02 5.52 2.69
C GLN A 134 15.32 4.31 3.58
N GLU A 135 14.56 4.10 4.66
CA GLU A 135 14.75 2.94 5.53
C GLU A 135 14.28 1.65 4.86
N ALA A 136 13.20 1.71 4.09
CA ALA A 136 12.74 0.59 3.28
C ALA A 136 13.77 0.23 2.19
N ASP A 137 14.37 1.23 1.55
CA ASP A 137 15.40 1.06 0.53
C ASP A 137 16.68 0.41 1.11
N LYS A 138 17.09 0.77 2.33
CA LYS A 138 18.19 0.11 3.05
C LYS A 138 17.90 -1.36 3.32
N ILE A 139 16.66 -1.68 3.72
CA ILE A 139 16.26 -3.07 3.92
C ILE A 139 16.33 -3.83 2.60
N TYR A 140 15.83 -3.24 1.51
CA TYR A 140 15.91 -3.83 0.19
C TYR A 140 17.37 -4.09 -0.25
N GLN A 141 18.25 -3.11 -0.07
CA GLN A 141 19.69 -3.25 -0.38
C GLN A 141 20.36 -4.39 0.40
N ALA A 142 19.95 -4.58 1.65
CA ALA A 142 20.51 -5.60 2.51
C ALA A 142 19.94 -7.01 2.27
N THR A 143 18.70 -7.12 1.81
CA THR A 143 17.95 -8.39 1.80
C THR A 143 17.41 -8.80 0.43
N GLY A 144 17.39 -7.89 -0.53
CA GLY A 144 16.71 -8.04 -1.83
C GLY A 144 15.18 -8.01 -1.74
N LYS A 145 14.60 -7.61 -0.59
CA LYS A 145 13.15 -7.56 -0.37
C LYS A 145 12.76 -6.29 0.37
N TYR A 146 11.68 -5.66 -0.08
CA TYR A 146 11.07 -4.56 0.65
C TYR A 146 10.24 -5.07 1.85
N PRO A 147 10.13 -4.29 2.93
CA PRO A 147 9.08 -4.53 3.92
C PRO A 147 7.71 -4.37 3.27
N ALA A 148 6.71 -5.07 3.77
CA ALA A 148 5.36 -5.00 3.23
C ALA A 148 4.68 -3.64 3.48
N MET A 149 5.12 -2.92 4.52
CA MET A 149 4.52 -1.66 4.96
C MET A 149 5.59 -0.61 5.22
N ASN A 150 5.35 0.61 4.74
CA ASN A 150 6.11 1.79 5.15
C ASN A 150 5.20 2.70 6.01
N CYS A 151 5.68 3.08 7.18
CA CYS A 151 4.96 3.95 8.10
C CYS A 151 5.50 5.37 8.00
N TYR A 152 4.64 6.30 7.62
CA TYR A 152 4.95 7.71 7.50
C TYR A 152 4.47 8.47 8.74
N ASP A 153 5.16 9.55 9.11
CA ASP A 153 4.91 10.24 10.37
C ASP A 153 4.64 11.73 10.16
N PHE A 154 3.57 12.21 10.76
CA PHE A 154 3.19 13.62 10.77
C PHE A 154 3.92 14.45 11.85
N ILE A 155 5.02 13.95 12.40
CA ILE A 155 5.74 14.58 13.52
C ILE A 155 6.06 16.08 13.30
N HIS A 156 6.28 16.50 12.06
CA HIS A 156 6.63 17.89 11.73
C HIS A 156 5.50 18.69 11.04
N ILE A 157 4.25 18.18 11.11
CA ILE A 157 3.10 18.87 10.46
C ILE A 157 2.89 20.28 11.00
N TYR A 158 3.31 20.55 12.23
CA TYR A 158 3.21 21.85 12.89
C TYR A 158 4.11 22.93 12.31
N VAL A 159 5.12 22.58 11.53
CA VAL A 159 6.07 23.55 10.96
C VAL A 159 5.31 24.56 10.10
N PRO A 160 5.42 25.87 10.37
CA PRO A 160 4.57 26.89 9.75
C PRO A 160 4.71 27.01 8.24
N LYS A 161 5.88 26.62 7.70
CA LYS A 161 6.16 26.63 6.27
C LYS A 161 6.71 25.29 5.83
N GLN A 162 5.85 24.45 5.30
CA GLN A 162 6.21 23.13 4.77
C GLN A 162 7.28 23.23 3.67
N GLY A 163 8.25 22.31 3.71
CA GLY A 163 9.37 22.30 2.76
C GLY A 163 10.43 23.37 2.96
N SER A 164 10.33 24.22 4.00
CA SER A 164 11.35 25.22 4.29
C SER A 164 12.64 24.56 4.78
N ASN A 165 13.80 25.14 4.41
CA ASN A 165 15.13 24.66 4.81
C ASN A 165 15.40 23.17 4.52
N GLY A 166 14.80 22.61 3.45
CA GLY A 166 14.92 21.20 3.12
C GLY A 166 14.14 20.25 4.02
N TRP A 167 13.29 20.78 4.88
CA TRP A 167 12.39 19.98 5.71
C TRP A 167 11.27 19.35 4.90
N ILE A 168 10.57 18.43 5.54
CA ILE A 168 9.45 17.69 4.95
C ILE A 168 8.42 18.65 4.40
N ASN A 169 7.89 18.27 3.25
CA ASN A 169 6.75 18.92 2.63
C ASN A 169 5.59 17.94 2.56
N TYR A 170 4.68 17.99 3.52
CA TYR A 170 3.48 17.12 3.51
C TYR A 170 2.48 17.48 2.40
N ASN A 171 2.68 18.61 1.69
CA ASN A 171 1.90 18.91 0.49
C ASN A 171 2.33 18.06 -0.72
N ASP A 172 3.54 17.50 -0.69
CA ASP A 172 4.02 16.53 -1.66
C ASP A 172 3.70 15.12 -1.17
N ILE A 173 2.63 14.52 -1.68
CA ILE A 173 2.20 13.15 -1.34
C ILE A 173 2.90 12.07 -2.15
N THR A 174 3.73 12.45 -3.13
CA THR A 174 4.42 11.53 -4.05
C THR A 174 5.16 10.38 -3.35
N PRO A 175 5.89 10.57 -2.24
CA PRO A 175 6.56 9.47 -1.56
C PRO A 175 5.61 8.39 -1.03
N VAL A 176 4.38 8.78 -0.66
CA VAL A 176 3.35 7.88 -0.15
C VAL A 176 2.62 7.16 -1.30
N THR A 177 2.20 7.93 -2.31
CA THR A 177 1.48 7.38 -3.47
C THR A 177 2.35 6.42 -4.27
N ASN A 178 3.62 6.76 -4.53
CA ASN A 178 4.54 5.86 -5.23
C ASN A 178 4.75 4.53 -4.49
N TRP A 179 4.76 4.54 -3.16
CA TRP A 179 4.84 3.30 -2.36
C TRP A 179 3.57 2.47 -2.51
N ALA A 180 2.40 3.10 -2.44
CA ALA A 180 1.11 2.44 -2.61
C ALA A 180 0.95 1.87 -4.03
N ASP A 181 1.35 2.62 -5.07
CA ASP A 181 1.27 2.21 -6.48
C ASP A 181 2.14 0.99 -6.79
N GLN A 182 3.22 0.79 -6.03
CA GLN A 182 4.07 -0.39 -6.11
C GLN A 182 3.52 -1.58 -5.30
N GLY A 183 2.32 -1.46 -4.74
CA GLY A 183 1.66 -2.51 -3.95
C GLY A 183 2.07 -2.55 -2.48
N GLY A 184 2.80 -1.56 -1.99
CA GLY A 184 3.18 -1.44 -0.59
C GLY A 184 2.02 -0.96 0.29
N LEU A 185 1.92 -1.49 1.50
CA LEU A 185 0.97 -1.00 2.49
C LEU A 185 1.46 0.34 3.07
N VAL A 186 0.54 1.28 3.20
CA VAL A 186 0.81 2.58 3.82
C VAL A 186 0.27 2.58 5.24
N SER A 187 1.11 2.97 6.19
CA SER A 187 0.69 3.31 7.55
C SER A 187 1.03 4.77 7.80
N LEU A 188 0.15 5.45 8.49
CA LEU A 188 0.33 6.84 8.87
C LEU A 188 0.27 6.93 10.40
N MET A 189 1.24 7.61 10.96
CA MET A 189 1.33 7.84 12.40
C MET A 189 1.52 9.33 12.67
N TRP A 190 1.31 9.73 13.88
CA TRP A 190 1.51 11.10 14.30
C TRP A 190 2.15 11.18 15.68
N HIS A 191 3.45 11.45 15.72
CA HIS A 191 4.08 11.93 16.93
C HIS A 191 3.61 13.35 17.19
N PHE A 192 2.67 13.49 18.12
CA PHE A 192 2.01 14.75 18.39
C PHE A 192 2.92 15.67 19.20
N ASN A 193 3.53 16.66 18.51
CA ASN A 193 4.30 17.73 19.13
C ASN A 193 3.38 18.85 19.57
N VAL A 194 3.68 19.43 20.73
CA VAL A 194 2.93 20.55 21.32
C VAL A 194 3.86 21.70 21.65
N PRO A 195 3.38 22.94 21.63
CA PRO A 195 4.15 24.09 22.12
C PRO A 195 4.61 23.88 23.56
N LYS A 196 5.81 24.36 23.88
CA LYS A 196 6.32 24.30 25.28
C LYS A 196 5.45 25.10 26.25
N THR A 197 4.87 26.20 25.81
CA THR A 197 3.89 26.99 26.54
C THR A 197 2.83 27.55 25.58
N GLU A 198 1.71 28.05 26.11
CA GLU A 198 0.65 28.70 25.31
C GLU A 198 1.17 29.82 24.40
N ASN A 199 2.19 30.54 24.84
CA ASN A 199 2.75 31.69 24.09
C ASN A 199 3.94 31.30 23.20
N THR A 200 4.29 30.03 23.11
CA THR A 200 5.39 29.58 22.25
C THR A 200 4.91 29.41 20.82
N THR A 201 5.54 30.14 19.89
CA THR A 201 5.32 29.95 18.45
C THR A 201 6.32 28.93 17.92
N PRO A 202 5.89 27.87 17.22
CA PRO A 202 6.80 26.93 16.57
C PRO A 202 7.69 27.62 15.53
N GLY A 203 8.98 27.31 15.56
CA GLY A 203 9.91 27.76 14.54
C GLY A 203 9.85 26.93 13.26
N THR A 204 10.34 27.49 12.16
CA THR A 204 10.49 26.76 10.88
C THR A 204 11.59 25.69 10.93
N ASP A 205 12.41 25.71 11.97
CA ASP A 205 13.46 24.74 12.30
C ASP A 205 13.00 23.65 13.28
N GLY A 206 11.71 23.65 13.63
CA GLY A 206 11.14 22.72 14.60
C GLY A 206 11.34 23.11 16.05
N SER A 207 11.90 24.29 16.33
CA SER A 207 12.05 24.79 17.71
C SER A 207 10.72 25.17 18.35
N GLY A 208 10.71 25.29 19.67
CA GLY A 208 9.54 25.75 20.44
C GLY A 208 8.46 24.69 20.72
N VAL A 209 8.62 23.47 20.19
CA VAL A 209 7.70 22.35 20.44
C VAL A 209 8.42 21.15 21.08
N THR A 210 7.65 20.24 21.61
CA THR A 210 8.14 18.99 22.21
C THR A 210 7.06 17.93 22.22
N CYS A 211 7.44 16.65 22.22
CA CYS A 211 6.59 15.52 22.56
C CYS A 211 6.84 15.01 23.99
N THR A 212 7.72 15.65 24.75
CA THR A 212 8.09 15.26 26.10
C THR A 212 7.19 15.97 27.14
N PRO A 213 6.37 15.24 27.89
CA PRO A 213 5.41 15.87 28.82
C PRO A 213 6.03 16.80 29.87
N SER A 214 7.27 16.51 30.31
CA SER A 214 7.97 17.33 31.30
C SER A 214 8.51 18.67 30.76
N GLU A 215 8.51 18.87 29.44
CA GLU A 215 9.04 20.06 28.76
C GLU A 215 7.95 21.03 28.31
N THR A 216 6.70 20.74 28.61
CA THR A 216 5.56 21.54 28.18
C THR A 216 4.57 21.81 29.32
N THR A 217 3.86 22.91 29.21
CA THR A 217 2.69 23.20 30.04
C THR A 217 1.37 22.70 29.44
N PHE A 218 1.42 22.07 28.25
CA PHE A 218 0.27 21.49 27.58
C PHE A 218 -0.36 20.37 28.43
N LYS A 219 -1.66 20.46 28.62
CA LYS A 219 -2.43 19.44 29.39
C LYS A 219 -3.33 18.67 28.43
N ALA A 220 -3.00 17.42 28.14
CA ALA A 220 -3.79 16.57 27.26
C ALA A 220 -5.27 16.49 27.65
N ALA A 221 -5.59 16.54 28.96
CA ALA A 221 -6.96 16.55 29.46
C ALA A 221 -7.80 17.74 28.99
N ASN A 222 -7.16 18.86 28.63
CA ASN A 222 -7.83 20.07 28.17
C ASN A 222 -8.17 20.03 26.67
N VAL A 223 -7.64 19.08 25.91
CA VAL A 223 -7.87 18.97 24.46
C VAL A 223 -9.35 18.91 24.11
N LEU A 224 -10.16 18.25 24.92
CA LEU A 224 -11.61 18.14 24.72
C LEU A 224 -12.40 19.31 25.31
N THR A 225 -11.75 20.26 25.99
CA THR A 225 -12.39 21.41 26.61
C THR A 225 -12.36 22.60 25.66
N ALA A 226 -13.49 22.94 25.08
CA ALA A 226 -13.61 24.04 24.14
C ALA A 226 -13.09 25.38 24.72
N GLY A 227 -12.33 26.11 23.94
CA GLY A 227 -11.80 27.43 24.31
C GLY A 227 -10.43 27.41 25.00
N THR A 228 -9.94 26.26 25.46
CA THR A 228 -8.57 26.13 25.97
C THR A 228 -7.56 26.27 24.82
N TRP A 229 -6.33 26.64 25.13
CA TRP A 229 -5.29 26.74 24.11
C TRP A 229 -4.88 25.37 23.59
N GLU A 230 -4.94 24.33 24.41
CA GLU A 230 -4.67 22.96 24.03
C GLU A 230 -5.71 22.42 23.02
N ASN A 231 -6.99 22.77 23.24
CA ASN A 231 -8.07 22.45 22.31
C ASN A 231 -7.84 23.13 20.97
N LYS A 232 -7.54 24.41 20.96
CA LYS A 232 -7.26 25.18 19.74
C LYS A 232 -6.07 24.60 18.96
N TRP A 233 -4.96 24.35 19.66
CA TRP A 233 -3.77 23.76 19.06
C TRP A 233 -4.06 22.40 18.44
N PHE A 234 -4.71 21.52 19.19
CA PHE A 234 -5.01 20.17 18.73
C PHE A 234 -5.83 20.17 17.45
N TYR A 235 -6.92 20.92 17.40
CA TYR A 235 -7.78 20.94 16.22
C TYR A 235 -7.12 21.64 15.05
N GLN A 236 -6.36 22.69 15.28
CA GLN A 236 -5.59 23.37 14.23
C GLN A 236 -4.57 22.41 13.57
N GLU A 237 -3.89 21.61 14.34
CA GLU A 237 -2.94 20.64 13.79
C GLU A 237 -3.65 19.42 13.17
N MET A 238 -4.79 19.02 13.72
CA MET A 238 -5.64 17.97 13.15
C MET A 238 -6.14 18.37 11.75
N ASP A 239 -6.57 19.60 11.55
CA ASP A 239 -7.05 20.09 10.26
C ASP A 239 -5.96 19.94 9.19
N LYS A 240 -4.70 20.25 9.50
CA LYS A 240 -3.58 20.03 8.58
C LYS A 240 -3.38 18.55 8.20
N VAL A 241 -3.50 17.66 9.18
CA VAL A 241 -3.42 16.21 8.93
C VAL A 241 -4.58 15.77 8.03
N VAL A 242 -5.80 16.23 8.30
CA VAL A 242 -6.98 15.93 7.49
C VAL A 242 -6.80 16.39 6.05
N GLU A 243 -6.26 17.58 5.81
CA GLU A 243 -5.96 18.07 4.46
C GLU A 243 -5.02 17.13 3.68
N VAL A 244 -4.00 16.58 4.34
CA VAL A 244 -3.09 15.61 3.70
C VAL A 244 -3.79 14.28 3.46
N LEU A 245 -4.58 13.79 4.43
CA LEU A 245 -5.34 12.54 4.27
C LEU A 245 -6.35 12.62 3.13
N GLN A 246 -7.00 13.77 2.93
CA GLN A 246 -7.91 13.99 1.81
C GLN A 246 -7.20 13.87 0.46
N LYS A 247 -6.00 14.45 0.32
CA LYS A 247 -5.19 14.31 -0.90
C LYS A 247 -4.76 12.86 -1.18
N LEU A 248 -4.65 12.03 -0.16
CA LEU A 248 -4.28 10.62 -0.30
C LEU A 248 -5.48 9.71 -0.62
N GLN A 249 -6.72 10.22 -0.52
CA GLN A 249 -7.94 9.48 -0.85
C GLN A 249 -8.33 9.64 -2.33
N ASP A 250 -7.97 10.77 -2.96
CA ASP A 250 -8.24 11.08 -4.36
C ASP A 250 -7.30 10.33 -5.31
#